data_83db3f8f3c4304dfee69b1d444342520
#
_entry.id   83db3f8f3c4304dfee69b1d444342520
#
_cell.length_a   1.000
_cell.length_b   1.000
_cell.length_c   1.000
_cell.angle_alpha   90.00
_cell.angle_beta   90.00
_cell.angle_gamma   90.00
#
_symmetry.space_group_name_H-M   'P 1'
#
loop_
_entity.id
_entity.type
_entity.pdbx_description
1 polymer ?
#
loop_
_entity_poly.entity_id
_entity_poly.type
_entity_poly.pdbx_seq_one_letter_code
_entity_poly.pdbx_strand_id
1 'polypeptide(L)'
;MPADESILKEARKAIEQGDRARAKDLLTRQLRREPDNPDVWLWMSAVVDTPKERIYCLREVLRIDPEHRAAKRGLAMLGELPPEQQIVQPQPLPRRNWQAQIDKAERQPLKLPGKKTLLYGGAGIVALVLIGIAIFGGNRIGRRQASFVPSPYPTATSAPTAIPTATPIPSGPTPPWQALAVPYTPTPLYVTTPHPIIEAYRLAIRAYQNGEWDKVILYLNQSIQSEPASPDLPFLLGEAYRLNGSYDQALAAYEQSLSLNGNFGPAFLGRAQARWAVDRSQVDQVQSDLNAARSADPGIPETLTFFGRFYLENGDVQAALDTLNAAAEQNPNAPRVYFYRAQAYLALNNPAAALVDADRAVQLDLTYVPAFQVLGDALQANQRAAESVVPYEIYLRYTSNADPAVYVKMGRAYRSAGDFPQALEKINTALSQVPDSVSALLERGLLYIETGDPNRGLEDINTALNLNPDFFEALVAVGQARVALGDYQGAVDQLNQIAERAQNDVQRAMLLFWRAQALEPLDPNAALADWQLFLSLPENAAPAARFELARQHLAALVPPTQLPDASQVTPTP
;
A
#
# COMPACT_ATOMS: atom_id res chain seq x y z
N MET A 1 0.56 53.12 14.13
CA MET A 1 1.10 51.91 13.47
C MET A 1 1.63 50.80 14.39
N PRO A 2 1.49 50.74 15.71
CA PRO A 2 1.87 49.51 16.45
C PRO A 2 0.69 48.60 16.88
N ALA A 3 -0.59 48.99 16.66
CA ALA A 3 -1.74 48.20 17.12
C ALA A 3 -2.17 47.06 16.17
N ASP A 4 -1.85 47.17 14.88
CA ASP A 4 -2.33 46.24 13.86
C ASP A 4 -1.48 44.94 13.79
N GLU A 5 -0.20 45.02 14.02
CA GLU A 5 0.72 43.87 14.13
C GLU A 5 0.44 43.02 15.37
N SER A 6 -0.18 43.61 16.41
CA SER A 6 -0.54 42.91 17.64
C SER A 6 -1.72 41.95 17.47
N ILE A 7 -2.75 42.29 16.67
CA ILE A 7 -3.95 41.44 16.45
C ILE A 7 -3.59 40.22 15.61
N LEU A 8 -2.79 40.37 14.56
CA LEU A 8 -2.31 39.27 13.76
C LEU A 8 -1.43 38.31 14.57
N LYS A 9 -0.58 38.85 15.45
CA LYS A 9 0.25 38.05 16.36
C LYS A 9 -0.60 37.29 17.39
N GLU A 10 -1.65 37.93 17.90
CA GLU A 10 -2.60 37.27 18.82
C GLU A 10 -3.42 36.18 18.13
N ALA A 11 -3.86 36.40 16.88
CA ALA A 11 -4.53 35.40 16.08
C ALA A 11 -3.62 34.18 15.80
N ARG A 12 -2.36 34.41 15.46
CA ARG A 12 -1.36 33.32 15.29
C ARG A 12 -1.20 32.51 16.57
N LYS A 13 -1.11 33.15 17.71
CA LYS A 13 -1.00 32.49 19.01
C LYS A 13 -2.25 31.66 19.33
N ALA A 14 -3.45 32.18 19.00
CA ALA A 14 -4.70 31.43 19.17
C ALA A 14 -4.74 30.17 18.25
N ILE A 15 -4.21 30.26 17.02
CA ILE A 15 -4.06 29.10 16.12
C ILE A 15 -3.12 28.06 16.72
N GLU A 16 -1.96 28.46 17.22
CA GLU A 16 -0.98 27.58 17.88
C GLU A 16 -1.55 26.89 19.12
N GLN A 17 -2.48 27.52 19.82
CA GLN A 17 -3.18 26.99 20.98
C GLN A 17 -4.41 26.12 20.63
N GLY A 18 -4.75 26.00 19.33
CA GLY A 18 -5.90 25.24 18.85
C GLY A 18 -7.24 25.98 18.99
N ASP A 19 -7.26 27.23 19.47
CA ASP A 19 -8.47 28.04 19.62
C ASP A 19 -8.86 28.71 18.28
N ARG A 20 -9.45 27.89 17.39
CA ARG A 20 -9.86 28.31 16.04
C ARG A 20 -10.96 29.37 16.07
N ALA A 21 -11.87 29.30 17.04
CA ALA A 21 -12.99 30.24 17.14
C ALA A 21 -12.48 31.66 17.45
N ARG A 22 -11.58 31.78 18.42
CA ARG A 22 -10.93 33.05 18.78
C ARG A 22 -10.07 33.59 17.65
N ALA A 23 -9.29 32.71 16.98
CA ALA A 23 -8.47 33.09 15.84
C ALA A 23 -9.33 33.64 14.68
N LYS A 24 -10.44 32.98 14.36
CA LYS A 24 -11.39 33.38 13.31
C LYS A 24 -12.02 34.75 13.62
N ASP A 25 -12.40 35.01 14.88
CA ASP A 25 -12.93 36.31 15.30
C ASP A 25 -11.89 37.43 15.14
N LEU A 26 -10.65 37.19 15.62
CA LEU A 26 -9.55 38.17 15.52
C LEU A 26 -9.21 38.48 14.04
N LEU A 27 -9.09 37.45 13.20
CA LEU A 27 -8.80 37.64 11.79
C LEU A 27 -9.96 38.31 11.04
N THR A 28 -11.22 38.00 11.39
CA THR A 28 -12.39 38.68 10.80
C THR A 28 -12.41 40.17 11.15
N ARG A 29 -12.05 40.54 12.37
CA ARG A 29 -11.93 41.94 12.77
C ARG A 29 -10.80 42.66 12.03
N GLN A 30 -9.67 41.98 11.82
CA GLN A 30 -8.56 42.53 11.05
C GLN A 30 -8.91 42.71 9.57
N LEU A 31 -9.60 41.73 8.92
CA LEU A 31 -10.06 41.83 7.54
C LEU A 31 -11.05 43.00 7.31
N ARG A 32 -11.86 43.37 8.31
CA ARG A 32 -12.74 44.54 8.20
C ARG A 32 -11.96 45.85 8.18
N ARG A 33 -10.75 45.88 8.76
CA ARG A 33 -9.87 47.08 8.79
C ARG A 33 -8.94 47.14 7.59
N GLU A 34 -8.43 45.96 7.19
CA GLU A 34 -7.46 45.79 6.12
C GLU A 34 -7.89 44.68 5.17
N PRO A 35 -8.89 44.93 4.30
CA PRO A 35 -9.45 43.90 3.39
C PRO A 35 -8.45 43.40 2.33
N ASP A 36 -7.42 44.22 2.01
CA ASP A 36 -6.41 43.91 1.02
C ASP A 36 -5.06 43.48 1.63
N ASN A 37 -5.07 42.92 2.85
CA ASN A 37 -3.88 42.37 3.47
C ASN A 37 -3.76 40.88 3.18
N PRO A 38 -2.78 40.42 2.35
CA PRO A 38 -2.66 39.02 1.93
C PRO A 38 -2.34 38.07 3.09
N ASP A 39 -1.58 38.55 4.11
CA ASP A 39 -1.24 37.70 5.26
C ASP A 39 -2.46 37.37 6.10
N VAL A 40 -3.39 38.31 6.27
CA VAL A 40 -4.63 38.04 7.03
C VAL A 40 -5.51 37.02 6.32
N TRP A 41 -5.66 37.13 5.00
CA TRP A 41 -6.37 36.14 4.19
C TRP A 41 -5.70 34.78 4.23
N LEU A 42 -4.37 34.73 4.20
CA LEU A 42 -3.62 33.49 4.31
C LEU A 42 -3.89 32.77 5.65
N TRP A 43 -3.82 33.51 6.76
CA TRP A 43 -4.12 32.96 8.09
C TRP A 43 -5.61 32.60 8.25
N MET A 44 -6.53 33.36 7.63
CA MET A 44 -7.93 32.99 7.58
C MET A 44 -8.13 31.63 6.90
N SER A 45 -7.40 31.32 5.85
CA SER A 45 -7.48 30.02 5.17
C SER A 45 -7.13 28.84 6.08
N ALA A 46 -6.36 29.05 7.16
CA ALA A 46 -5.99 28.03 8.13
C ALA A 46 -7.08 27.75 9.19
N VAL A 47 -8.02 28.68 9.40
CA VAL A 47 -9.01 28.60 10.48
C VAL A 47 -10.44 28.38 9.98
N VAL A 48 -10.70 28.53 8.69
CA VAL A 48 -12.02 28.24 8.09
C VAL A 48 -12.29 26.74 8.03
N ASP A 49 -13.56 26.37 8.13
CA ASP A 49 -14.00 25.00 8.35
C ASP A 49 -14.15 24.20 7.06
N THR A 50 -14.53 24.86 5.95
CA THR A 50 -14.81 24.16 4.69
C THR A 50 -13.69 24.33 3.64
N PRO A 51 -13.45 23.32 2.78
CA PRO A 51 -12.53 23.46 1.65
C PRO A 51 -12.88 24.61 0.72
N LYS A 52 -14.18 24.89 0.50
CA LYS A 52 -14.65 25.99 -0.35
C LYS A 52 -14.25 27.36 0.21
N GLU A 53 -14.42 27.57 1.50
CA GLU A 53 -13.97 28.81 2.16
C GLU A 53 -12.46 28.96 2.11
N ARG A 54 -11.72 27.84 2.26
CA ARG A 54 -10.25 27.84 2.17
C ARG A 54 -9.78 28.23 0.77
N ILE A 55 -10.38 27.67 -0.27
CA ILE A 55 -10.11 28.04 -1.66
C ILE A 55 -10.39 29.52 -1.90
N TYR A 56 -11.52 30.01 -1.39
CA TYR A 56 -11.87 31.43 -1.49
C TYR A 56 -10.82 32.32 -0.85
N CYS A 57 -10.42 32.05 0.40
CA CYS A 57 -9.38 32.84 1.09
C CYS A 57 -8.04 32.83 0.32
N LEU A 58 -7.62 31.66 -0.19
CA LEU A 58 -6.37 31.56 -0.95
C LEU A 58 -6.44 32.27 -2.32
N ARG A 59 -7.60 32.29 -2.97
CA ARG A 59 -7.83 33.07 -4.19
C ARG A 59 -7.78 34.58 -3.92
N GLU A 60 -8.32 35.04 -2.79
CA GLU A 60 -8.20 36.43 -2.37
C GLU A 60 -6.72 36.82 -2.11
N VAL A 61 -5.91 35.93 -1.53
CA VAL A 61 -4.46 36.17 -1.42
C VAL A 61 -3.85 36.39 -2.81
N LEU A 62 -4.17 35.54 -3.79
CA LEU A 62 -3.62 35.66 -5.16
C LEU A 62 -4.20 36.84 -5.94
N ARG A 63 -5.40 37.30 -5.60
CA ARG A 63 -5.96 38.55 -6.16
C ARG A 63 -5.13 39.76 -5.73
N ILE A 64 -4.65 39.75 -4.47
CA ILE A 64 -3.87 40.86 -3.90
C ILE A 64 -2.38 40.73 -4.27
N ASP A 65 -1.82 39.54 -4.15
CA ASP A 65 -0.44 39.19 -4.51
C ASP A 65 -0.42 37.95 -5.41
N PRO A 66 -0.43 38.12 -6.77
CA PRO A 66 -0.45 37.02 -7.72
C PRO A 66 0.76 36.06 -7.63
N GLU A 67 1.88 36.51 -7.07
CA GLU A 67 3.09 35.70 -6.90
C GLU A 67 3.22 35.04 -5.52
N HIS A 68 2.19 35.14 -4.69
CA HIS A 68 2.21 34.63 -3.33
C HIS A 68 2.37 33.09 -3.25
N ARG A 69 3.60 32.65 -2.97
CA ARG A 69 4.01 31.23 -3.05
C ARG A 69 3.22 30.28 -2.12
N ALA A 70 2.84 30.74 -0.91
CA ALA A 70 2.09 29.91 0.02
C ALA A 70 0.65 29.70 -0.44
N ALA A 71 0.02 30.72 -1.05
CA ALA A 71 -1.33 30.60 -1.59
C ALA A 71 -1.37 29.70 -2.84
N LYS A 72 -0.40 29.85 -3.77
CA LYS A 72 -0.26 28.93 -4.92
C LYS A 72 -0.11 27.48 -4.47
N ARG A 73 0.72 27.20 -3.46
CA ARG A 73 0.87 25.86 -2.89
C ARG A 73 -0.42 25.36 -2.24
N GLY A 74 -1.11 26.20 -1.49
CA GLY A 74 -2.37 25.85 -0.84
C GLY A 74 -3.46 25.47 -1.85
N LEU A 75 -3.58 26.22 -2.96
CA LEU A 75 -4.52 25.91 -4.04
C LEU A 75 -4.11 24.66 -4.83
N ALA A 76 -2.81 24.44 -5.06
CA ALA A 76 -2.32 23.20 -5.68
C ALA A 76 -2.65 21.97 -4.84
N MET A 77 -2.49 22.06 -3.51
CA MET A 77 -2.88 20.97 -2.58
C MET A 77 -4.39 20.71 -2.55
N LEU A 78 -5.21 21.68 -2.93
CA LEU A 78 -6.66 21.57 -3.04
C LEU A 78 -7.13 21.21 -4.46
N GLY A 79 -6.20 20.97 -5.40
CA GLY A 79 -6.49 20.59 -6.78
C GLY A 79 -7.02 21.73 -7.66
N GLU A 80 -6.89 22.99 -7.24
CA GLU A 80 -7.50 24.17 -7.88
C GLU A 80 -6.55 24.95 -8.82
N LEU A 81 -5.30 24.49 -8.98
CA LEU A 81 -4.36 25.05 -9.97
C LEU A 81 -4.01 24.03 -11.05
N PRO A 82 -3.90 24.45 -12.35
CA PRO A 82 -3.45 23.57 -13.43
C PRO A 82 -2.03 23.05 -13.17
N PRO A 83 -1.69 21.83 -13.67
CA PRO A 83 -0.37 21.21 -13.47
C PRO A 83 0.81 22.09 -13.88
N GLU A 84 0.67 22.92 -14.89
CA GLU A 84 1.69 23.83 -15.40
C GLU A 84 2.07 24.95 -14.40
N GLN A 85 1.17 25.30 -13.49
CA GLN A 85 1.41 26.28 -12.44
C GLN A 85 1.88 25.67 -11.11
N GLN A 86 1.90 24.33 -11.04
CA GLN A 86 2.29 23.60 -9.82
C GLN A 86 3.81 23.41 -9.68
N ILE A 87 4.60 23.67 -10.74
CA ILE A 87 6.05 23.50 -10.73
C ILE A 87 6.71 24.68 -10.01
N VAL A 88 6.68 24.66 -8.70
CA VAL A 88 7.57 25.47 -7.87
C VAL A 88 8.63 24.52 -7.31
N GLN A 89 9.87 24.62 -7.85
CA GLN A 89 11.01 23.91 -7.27
C GLN A 89 11.12 24.25 -5.77
N PRO A 90 11.23 23.25 -4.88
CA PRO A 90 11.40 23.51 -3.46
C PRO A 90 12.75 24.17 -3.24
N GLN A 91 12.75 25.42 -2.79
CA GLN A 91 13.98 26.03 -2.27
C GLN A 91 14.33 25.35 -0.94
N PRO A 92 15.61 25.04 -0.69
CA PRO A 92 16.03 24.45 0.58
C PRO A 92 15.70 25.42 1.71
N LEU A 93 14.95 24.92 2.69
CA LEU A 93 14.69 25.65 3.94
C LEU A 93 16.02 26.01 4.60
N PRO A 94 16.16 27.21 5.21
CA PRO A 94 17.35 27.57 5.93
C PRO A 94 17.62 26.54 7.03
N ARG A 95 18.83 25.97 7.04
CA ARG A 95 19.26 24.96 8.01
C ARG A 95 19.13 25.56 9.42
N ARG A 96 18.16 25.09 10.19
CA ARG A 96 18.10 25.39 11.62
C ARG A 96 19.34 24.79 12.27
N ASN A 97 20.13 25.63 12.91
CA ASN A 97 21.38 25.23 13.55
C ASN A 97 21.10 24.48 14.86
N TRP A 98 20.87 23.18 14.74
CA TRP A 98 20.61 22.26 15.85
C TRP A 98 21.81 22.10 16.79
N GLN A 99 23.04 22.34 16.32
CA GLN A 99 24.25 22.29 17.14
C GLN A 99 24.20 23.29 18.28
N ALA A 100 23.69 24.50 18.05
CA ALA A 100 23.56 25.51 19.10
C ALA A 100 22.55 25.16 20.22
N GLN A 101 21.61 24.25 19.95
CA GLN A 101 20.67 23.73 20.97
C GLN A 101 21.24 22.52 21.73
N ILE A 102 22.06 21.71 21.10
CA ILE A 102 22.74 20.57 21.71
C ILE A 102 23.80 21.11 22.69
N ASP A 103 24.62 22.10 22.30
CA ASP A 103 25.61 22.72 23.15
C ASP A 103 25.03 23.43 24.39
N LYS A 104 23.73 23.79 24.33
CA LYS A 104 23.02 24.39 25.47
C LYS A 104 22.47 23.33 26.43
N ALA A 105 22.16 22.13 25.95
CA ALA A 105 21.72 20.99 26.75
C ALA A 105 22.89 20.32 27.49
N GLU A 106 24.09 20.29 26.87
CA GLU A 106 25.28 19.68 27.46
C GLU A 106 25.90 20.52 28.62
N ARG A 107 25.52 21.80 28.77
CA ARG A 107 26.05 22.68 29.83
C ARG A 107 25.26 22.62 31.15
N GLN A 108 24.29 21.74 31.31
CA GLN A 108 23.65 21.53 32.62
C GLN A 108 24.45 20.45 33.38
N PRO A 109 25.01 20.78 34.57
CA PRO A 109 25.76 19.79 35.34
C PRO A 109 24.83 18.69 35.84
N LEU A 110 25.08 17.44 35.39
CA LEU A 110 24.46 16.24 35.94
C LEU A 110 24.75 16.13 37.43
N LYS A 111 23.73 16.18 38.28
CA LYS A 111 23.85 15.83 39.70
C LYS A 111 24.14 14.33 39.81
N LEU A 112 25.39 13.98 40.10
CA LEU A 112 25.82 12.61 40.34
C LEU A 112 25.22 12.08 41.67
N PRO A 113 24.70 10.84 41.68
CA PRO A 113 24.22 10.20 42.90
C PRO A 113 25.38 9.91 43.85
N GLY A 114 25.11 9.99 45.16
CA GLY A 114 26.10 9.90 46.25
C GLY A 114 26.95 8.65 46.23
N LYS A 115 28.18 8.76 46.78
CA LYS A 115 29.26 7.75 46.75
C LYS A 115 28.90 6.33 47.16
N LYS A 116 27.77 6.06 47.82
CA LYS A 116 27.31 4.71 48.23
C LYS A 116 26.60 3.93 47.11
N THR A 117 26.06 4.61 46.10
CA THR A 117 25.37 3.93 44.97
C THR A 117 26.35 3.51 43.86
N LEU A 118 27.54 4.08 43.84
CA LEU A 118 28.60 3.75 42.85
C LEU A 118 29.31 2.43 43.16
N LEU A 119 29.33 1.99 44.43
CA LEU A 119 30.07 0.79 44.83
C LEU A 119 29.37 -0.54 44.43
N TYR A 120 28.04 -0.53 44.35
CA TYR A 120 27.26 -1.73 43.97
C TYR A 120 26.96 -1.81 42.47
N GLY A 121 26.99 -0.69 41.73
CA GLY A 121 26.85 -0.68 40.27
C GLY A 121 28.07 -1.15 39.52
N GLY A 122 29.28 -0.87 40.05
CA GLY A 122 30.56 -1.25 39.41
C GLY A 122 30.84 -2.76 39.42
N ALA A 123 30.43 -3.46 40.48
CA ALA A 123 30.63 -4.90 40.62
C ALA A 123 29.77 -5.72 39.63
N GLY A 124 28.57 -5.23 39.31
CA GLY A 124 27.67 -5.86 38.34
C GLY A 124 28.16 -5.76 36.88
N ILE A 125 28.73 -4.63 36.49
CA ILE A 125 29.26 -4.43 35.14
C ILE A 125 30.52 -5.25 34.88
N VAL A 126 31.41 -5.37 35.85
CA VAL A 126 32.61 -6.21 35.75
C VAL A 126 32.26 -7.69 35.61
N ALA A 127 31.24 -8.17 36.33
CA ALA A 127 30.76 -9.54 36.21
C ALA A 127 30.16 -9.84 34.81
N LEU A 128 29.39 -8.92 34.24
CA LEU A 128 28.84 -9.07 32.89
C LEU A 128 29.89 -9.04 31.80
N VAL A 129 30.93 -8.24 31.93
CA VAL A 129 32.05 -8.17 30.96
C VAL A 129 32.88 -9.45 31.00
N LEU A 130 33.14 -10.01 32.18
CA LEU A 130 33.87 -11.29 32.33
C LEU A 130 33.08 -12.48 31.78
N ILE A 131 31.77 -12.50 31.94
CA ILE A 131 30.88 -13.51 31.34
C ILE A 131 30.85 -13.37 29.79
N GLY A 132 30.83 -12.15 29.25
CA GLY A 132 30.90 -11.90 27.81
C GLY A 132 32.21 -12.40 27.20
N ILE A 133 33.35 -12.20 27.86
CA ILE A 133 34.66 -12.68 27.41
C ILE A 133 34.76 -14.22 27.44
N ALA A 134 34.12 -14.87 28.41
CA ALA A 134 34.11 -16.34 28.52
C ALA A 134 33.23 -17.00 27.43
N ILE A 135 32.18 -16.34 26.98
CA ILE A 135 31.26 -16.87 25.96
C ILE A 135 31.76 -16.61 24.53
N PHE A 136 32.46 -15.49 24.27
CA PHE A 136 32.91 -15.10 22.93
C PHE A 136 34.43 -15.28 22.65
N GLY A 137 35.20 -15.74 23.64
CA GLY A 137 36.66 -15.87 23.54
C GLY A 137 37.21 -17.18 22.94
N GLY A 138 36.37 -18.12 22.58
CA GLY A 138 36.81 -19.46 22.17
C GLY A 138 36.32 -19.86 20.78
N ASN A 139 36.86 -19.28 19.71
CA ASN A 139 37.06 -20.00 18.44
C ASN A 139 37.78 -19.10 17.41
N ARG A 140 39.10 -19.11 17.45
CA ARG A 140 39.93 -18.70 16.30
C ARG A 140 40.63 -19.94 15.79
N ILE A 141 40.06 -20.58 14.77
CA ILE A 141 40.80 -21.53 13.92
C ILE A 141 40.39 -21.29 12.46
N GLY A 142 41.37 -20.86 11.67
CA GLY A 142 41.50 -21.19 10.25
C GLY A 142 40.65 -20.44 9.23
N ARG A 143 40.97 -19.18 8.92
CA ARG A 143 40.67 -18.62 7.59
C ARG A 143 41.63 -19.21 6.56
N ARG A 144 41.17 -20.15 5.74
CA ARG A 144 41.79 -20.40 4.43
C ARG A 144 41.30 -19.29 3.48
N GLN A 145 42.24 -18.51 2.96
CA GLN A 145 42.03 -17.62 1.83
C GLN A 145 41.71 -18.48 0.60
N ALA A 146 40.49 -18.41 0.11
CA ALA A 146 40.15 -18.88 -1.22
C ALA A 146 40.67 -17.85 -2.22
N SER A 147 41.60 -18.25 -3.07
CA SER A 147 42.09 -17.47 -4.20
C SER A 147 40.96 -17.31 -5.22
N PHE A 148 40.62 -16.07 -5.46
CA PHE A 148 39.64 -15.66 -6.49
C PHE A 148 40.26 -16.00 -7.87
N VAL A 149 39.61 -16.91 -8.60
CA VAL A 149 39.90 -17.13 -10.02
C VAL A 149 38.94 -16.25 -10.80
N PRO A 150 39.40 -15.26 -11.58
CA PRO A 150 38.51 -14.42 -12.36
C PRO A 150 37.85 -15.23 -13.47
N SER A 151 36.54 -15.16 -13.57
CA SER A 151 35.72 -15.69 -14.67
C SER A 151 36.16 -15.06 -16.00
N PRO A 152 36.27 -15.83 -17.10
CA PRO A 152 36.70 -15.31 -18.40
C PRO A 152 35.59 -14.57 -19.18
N TYR A 153 34.41 -14.31 -18.59
CA TYR A 153 33.37 -13.56 -19.27
C TYR A 153 33.52 -12.06 -18.99
N PRO A 154 33.45 -11.20 -20.03
CA PRO A 154 33.46 -9.76 -19.83
C PRO A 154 32.25 -9.39 -19.00
N THR A 155 32.47 -8.96 -17.77
CA THR A 155 31.48 -8.23 -16.99
C THR A 155 31.07 -7.02 -17.81
N ALA A 156 29.88 -7.02 -18.34
CA ALA A 156 29.28 -5.83 -18.93
C ALA A 156 29.17 -4.78 -17.81
N THR A 157 30.14 -3.91 -17.74
CA THR A 157 30.09 -2.67 -16.97
C THR A 157 29.27 -1.66 -17.76
N SER A 158 27.98 -1.95 -17.99
CA SER A 158 27.02 -0.90 -18.07
C SER A 158 26.71 -0.53 -16.63
N ALA A 159 27.12 0.67 -16.21
CA ALA A 159 26.63 1.22 -14.97
C ALA A 159 25.10 1.04 -15.00
N PRO A 160 24.50 0.43 -13.97
CA PRO A 160 23.05 0.37 -13.91
C PRO A 160 22.58 1.81 -14.03
N THR A 161 21.76 2.09 -15.05
CA THR A 161 20.96 3.31 -15.09
C THR A 161 20.37 3.42 -13.70
N ALA A 162 20.70 4.48 -12.96
CA ALA A 162 20.30 4.62 -11.58
C ALA A 162 18.80 4.34 -11.54
N ILE A 163 18.44 3.16 -11.06
CA ILE A 163 17.07 2.87 -10.65
C ILE A 163 16.77 4.04 -9.73
N PRO A 164 15.69 4.81 -9.92
CA PRO A 164 15.35 5.87 -9.01
C PRO A 164 15.35 5.22 -7.63
N THR A 165 16.40 5.48 -6.87
CA THR A 165 16.56 5.05 -5.49
C THR A 165 15.23 5.42 -4.87
N ALA A 166 14.52 4.44 -4.31
CA ALA A 166 13.26 4.68 -3.60
C ALA A 166 13.53 5.91 -2.76
N THR A 167 12.89 7.02 -3.12
CA THR A 167 13.18 8.31 -2.50
C THR A 167 13.01 8.04 -1.03
N PRO A 168 14.05 8.20 -0.17
CA PRO A 168 13.90 7.94 1.24
C PRO A 168 12.67 8.72 1.65
N ILE A 169 11.70 8.04 2.30
CA ILE A 169 10.47 8.68 2.76
C ILE A 169 10.93 9.97 3.42
N PRO A 170 10.58 11.14 2.90
CA PRO A 170 11.10 12.38 3.45
C PRO A 170 10.84 12.32 4.95
N SER A 171 11.83 12.62 5.77
CA SER A 171 11.63 12.91 7.19
C SER A 171 10.86 14.24 7.27
N GLY A 172 9.69 14.24 6.65
CA GLY A 172 8.69 15.29 6.67
C GLY A 172 7.88 15.21 7.94
N PRO A 173 7.03 16.21 8.21
CA PRO A 173 6.10 16.15 9.31
C PRO A 173 5.35 14.81 9.25
N THR A 174 5.24 14.17 10.41
CA THR A 174 4.52 12.90 10.61
C THR A 174 3.29 12.87 9.71
N PRO A 175 3.16 11.88 8.80
CA PRO A 175 2.01 11.82 7.92
C PRO A 175 0.71 11.89 8.74
N PRO A 176 -0.35 12.53 8.24
CA PRO A 176 -1.59 12.73 9.00
C PRO A 176 -2.13 11.46 9.65
N TRP A 177 -1.94 10.29 9.04
CA TRP A 177 -2.35 9.00 9.58
C TRP A 177 -1.51 8.53 10.78
N GLN A 178 -0.28 9.02 11.00
CA GLN A 178 0.50 8.74 12.21
C GLN A 178 0.02 9.56 13.41
N ALA A 179 -0.65 10.68 13.15
CA ALA A 179 -1.26 11.51 14.18
C ALA A 179 -2.66 11.02 14.58
N LEU A 180 -3.27 10.11 13.81
CA LEU A 180 -4.51 9.46 14.15
C LEU A 180 -4.22 8.40 15.22
N ALA A 181 -4.37 8.78 16.48
CA ALA A 181 -4.28 7.87 17.64
C ALA A 181 -5.38 6.79 17.65
N VAL A 182 -6.19 6.70 16.61
CA VAL A 182 -7.32 5.79 16.47
C VAL A 182 -7.08 4.92 15.25
N PRO A 183 -6.90 3.60 15.39
CA PRO A 183 -6.78 2.66 14.25
C PRO A 183 -8.11 2.51 13.46
N TYR A 184 -9.02 3.44 13.62
CA TYR A 184 -10.38 3.37 13.15
C TYR A 184 -10.80 4.71 12.54
N THR A 185 -11.12 4.71 11.25
CA THR A 185 -11.88 5.80 10.63
C THR A 185 -13.36 5.45 10.76
N PRO A 186 -14.13 6.16 11.60
CA PRO A 186 -15.56 5.84 11.75
C PRO A 186 -16.24 6.00 10.39
N THR A 187 -16.86 4.93 9.92
CA THR A 187 -17.78 5.02 8.78
C THR A 187 -18.92 5.96 9.19
N PRO A 188 -19.26 6.97 8.38
CA PRO A 188 -20.35 7.86 8.72
C PRO A 188 -21.61 7.07 9.06
N LEU A 189 -22.20 7.36 10.22
CA LEU A 189 -23.50 6.82 10.56
C LEU A 189 -24.53 7.36 9.54
N TYR A 190 -25.33 6.47 8.95
CA TYR A 190 -26.49 6.88 8.21
C TYR A 190 -27.55 7.36 9.22
N VAL A 191 -27.78 8.66 9.27
CA VAL A 191 -28.74 9.27 10.19
C VAL A 191 -29.92 9.76 9.38
N THR A 192 -31.06 9.06 9.47
CA THR A 192 -32.31 9.45 8.80
C THR A 192 -33.06 10.54 9.55
N THR A 193 -33.04 10.48 10.88
CA THR A 193 -33.71 11.42 11.77
C THR A 193 -32.78 11.88 12.88
N PRO A 194 -32.52 13.19 13.02
CA PRO A 194 -31.77 13.68 14.18
C PRO A 194 -32.60 13.55 15.46
N HIS A 195 -32.04 13.01 16.53
CA HIS A 195 -32.64 12.95 17.87
C HIS A 195 -31.98 13.98 18.81
N PRO A 196 -32.10 15.30 18.54
CA PRO A 196 -31.32 16.32 19.25
C PRO A 196 -31.77 16.51 20.71
N ILE A 197 -32.98 16.06 21.05
CA ILE A 197 -33.56 16.21 22.39
C ILE A 197 -33.11 15.07 23.33
N ILE A 198 -32.68 13.93 22.78
CA ILE A 198 -32.29 12.78 23.59
C ILE A 198 -30.81 12.92 23.98
N GLU A 199 -30.53 13.15 25.26
CA GLU A 199 -29.18 13.27 25.77
C GLU A 199 -28.37 11.97 25.54
N ALA A 200 -29.01 10.80 25.77
CA ALA A 200 -28.41 9.51 25.54
C ALA A 200 -27.96 9.34 24.08
N TYR A 201 -28.76 9.80 23.11
CA TYR A 201 -28.35 9.76 21.69
C TYR A 201 -27.12 10.60 21.42
N ARG A 202 -27.04 11.83 21.96
CA ARG A 202 -25.86 12.69 21.81
C ARG A 202 -24.60 12.05 22.40
N LEU A 203 -24.74 11.37 23.57
CA LEU A 203 -23.65 10.62 24.20
C LEU A 203 -23.24 9.41 23.34
N ALA A 204 -24.22 8.69 22.74
CA ALA A 204 -23.95 7.59 21.83
C ALA A 204 -23.14 8.05 20.61
N ILE A 205 -23.51 9.14 19.96
CA ILE A 205 -22.77 9.68 18.81
C ILE A 205 -21.34 10.08 19.19
N ARG A 206 -21.15 10.70 20.35
CA ARG A 206 -19.82 11.05 20.85
C ARG A 206 -18.98 9.80 21.14
N ALA A 207 -19.55 8.81 21.80
CA ALA A 207 -18.89 7.53 22.07
C ALA A 207 -18.54 6.80 20.77
N TYR A 208 -19.41 6.84 19.76
CA TYR A 208 -19.16 6.31 18.42
C TYR A 208 -17.93 6.94 17.76
N GLN A 209 -17.83 8.27 17.80
CA GLN A 209 -16.66 9.00 17.25
C GLN A 209 -15.35 8.60 17.92
N ASN A 210 -15.42 8.13 19.16
CA ASN A 210 -14.25 7.67 19.93
C ASN A 210 -14.01 6.15 19.82
N GLY A 211 -14.87 5.40 19.12
CA GLY A 211 -14.79 3.93 19.05
C GLY A 211 -15.13 3.20 20.37
N GLU A 212 -15.83 3.87 21.29
CA GLU A 212 -16.19 3.34 22.62
C GLU A 212 -17.48 2.50 22.54
N TRP A 213 -17.42 1.33 21.88
CA TRP A 213 -18.58 0.52 21.50
C TRP A 213 -19.50 0.16 22.65
N ASP A 214 -18.98 -0.21 23.81
CA ASP A 214 -19.81 -0.54 25.00
C ASP A 214 -20.66 0.65 25.44
N LYS A 215 -20.10 1.87 25.38
CA LYS A 215 -20.84 3.09 25.70
C LYS A 215 -21.86 3.42 24.61
N VAL A 216 -21.52 3.21 23.31
CA VAL A 216 -22.46 3.37 22.20
C VAL A 216 -23.68 2.49 22.43
N ILE A 217 -23.47 1.20 22.69
CA ILE A 217 -24.52 0.21 22.95
C ILE A 217 -25.37 0.62 24.16
N LEU A 218 -24.74 1.01 25.26
CA LEU A 218 -25.44 1.47 26.46
C LEU A 218 -26.37 2.66 26.16
N TYR A 219 -25.84 3.70 25.54
CA TYR A 219 -26.59 4.93 25.31
C TYR A 219 -27.65 4.77 24.22
N LEU A 220 -27.43 3.95 23.18
CA LEU A 220 -28.46 3.64 22.18
C LEU A 220 -29.62 2.86 22.78
N ASN A 221 -29.36 1.90 23.69
CA ASN A 221 -30.43 1.20 24.41
C ASN A 221 -31.31 2.17 25.26
N GLN A 222 -30.68 3.17 25.90
CA GLN A 222 -31.41 4.22 26.60
C GLN A 222 -32.23 5.10 25.63
N SER A 223 -31.67 5.38 24.45
CA SER A 223 -32.37 6.17 23.41
C SER A 223 -33.59 5.42 22.88
N ILE A 224 -33.50 4.11 22.64
CA ILE A 224 -34.60 3.25 22.20
C ILE A 224 -35.72 3.23 23.24
N GLN A 225 -35.40 3.22 24.56
CA GLN A 225 -36.39 3.31 25.62
C GLN A 225 -37.15 4.64 25.59
N SER A 226 -36.50 5.73 25.17
CA SER A 226 -37.09 7.04 25.07
C SER A 226 -37.97 7.20 23.82
N GLU A 227 -37.55 6.62 22.71
CA GLU A 227 -38.24 6.65 21.41
C GLU A 227 -38.36 5.25 20.80
N PRO A 228 -39.22 4.37 21.33
CA PRO A 228 -39.29 2.97 20.93
C PRO A 228 -39.84 2.71 19.52
N ALA A 229 -40.48 3.72 18.91
CA ALA A 229 -41.06 3.61 17.56
C ALA A 229 -40.07 4.05 16.44
N SER A 230 -38.89 4.52 16.77
CA SER A 230 -37.90 5.02 15.79
C SER A 230 -37.08 3.87 15.20
N PRO A 231 -37.18 3.57 13.89
CA PRO A 231 -36.49 2.41 13.29
C PRO A 231 -34.97 2.60 13.17
N ASP A 232 -34.50 3.84 13.12
CA ASP A 232 -33.06 4.16 13.00
C ASP A 232 -32.26 3.88 14.27
N LEU A 233 -32.89 4.00 15.47
CA LEU A 233 -32.20 3.71 16.73
C LEU A 233 -31.79 2.23 16.86
N PRO A 234 -32.67 1.24 16.63
CA PRO A 234 -32.24 -0.17 16.58
C PRO A 234 -31.26 -0.45 15.43
N PHE A 235 -31.37 0.23 14.28
CA PHE A 235 -30.37 0.11 13.22
C PHE A 235 -28.99 0.58 13.71
N LEU A 236 -28.89 1.75 14.33
CA LEU A 236 -27.62 2.25 14.87
C LEU A 236 -27.06 1.34 15.96
N LEU A 237 -27.92 0.72 16.78
CA LEU A 237 -27.53 -0.29 17.75
C LEU A 237 -26.95 -1.54 17.04
N GLY A 238 -27.58 -1.97 15.97
CA GLY A 238 -27.09 -3.05 15.11
C GLY A 238 -25.71 -2.74 14.53
N GLU A 239 -25.49 -1.52 14.04
CA GLU A 239 -24.19 -1.05 13.57
C GLU A 239 -23.13 -1.08 14.69
N ALA A 240 -23.48 -0.63 15.90
CA ALA A 240 -22.58 -0.68 17.04
C ALA A 240 -22.19 -2.13 17.40
N TYR A 241 -23.16 -3.04 17.43
CA TYR A 241 -22.90 -4.45 17.67
C TYR A 241 -22.04 -5.07 16.54
N ARG A 242 -22.33 -4.78 15.29
CA ARG A 242 -21.58 -5.26 14.13
C ARG A 242 -20.12 -4.80 14.17
N LEU A 243 -19.88 -3.55 14.50
CA LEU A 243 -18.53 -2.96 14.63
C LEU A 243 -17.78 -3.50 15.85
N ASN A 244 -18.50 -3.90 16.91
CA ASN A 244 -17.95 -4.57 18.08
C ASN A 244 -17.72 -6.09 17.87
N GLY A 245 -18.09 -6.63 16.69
CA GLY A 245 -17.97 -8.07 16.40
C GLY A 245 -19.07 -8.95 17.00
N SER A 246 -20.09 -8.35 17.60
CA SER A 246 -21.23 -9.04 18.24
C SER A 246 -22.35 -9.25 17.23
N TYR A 247 -22.10 -10.11 16.23
CA TYR A 247 -22.98 -10.23 15.05
C TYR A 247 -24.39 -10.75 15.34
N ASP A 248 -24.57 -11.66 16.31
CA ASP A 248 -25.90 -12.16 16.65
C ASP A 248 -26.79 -11.06 17.22
N GLN A 249 -26.23 -10.20 18.08
CA GLN A 249 -26.94 -9.04 18.62
C GLN A 249 -27.18 -8.00 17.52
N ALA A 250 -26.26 -7.85 16.58
CA ALA A 250 -26.45 -6.98 15.43
C ALA A 250 -27.64 -7.44 14.58
N LEU A 251 -27.74 -8.73 14.27
CA LEU A 251 -28.88 -9.31 13.54
C LEU A 251 -30.21 -9.04 14.23
N ALA A 252 -30.29 -9.29 15.54
CA ALA A 252 -31.51 -9.02 16.32
C ALA A 252 -31.89 -7.53 16.30
N ALA A 253 -30.92 -6.63 16.39
CA ALA A 253 -31.16 -5.20 16.34
C ALA A 253 -31.63 -4.72 14.94
N TYR A 254 -31.06 -5.26 13.85
CA TYR A 254 -31.57 -4.97 12.51
C TYR A 254 -32.97 -5.52 12.27
N GLU A 255 -33.29 -6.71 12.80
CA GLU A 255 -34.64 -7.27 12.73
C GLU A 255 -35.67 -6.40 13.51
N GLN A 256 -35.28 -5.88 14.68
CA GLN A 256 -36.06 -4.90 15.39
C GLN A 256 -36.31 -3.63 14.57
N SER A 257 -35.28 -3.10 13.92
CA SER A 257 -35.41 -1.94 13.03
C SER A 257 -36.39 -2.23 11.88
N LEU A 258 -36.26 -3.39 11.22
CA LEU A 258 -37.14 -3.81 10.13
C LEU A 258 -38.55 -4.13 10.57
N SER A 259 -38.78 -4.53 11.82
CA SER A 259 -40.12 -4.71 12.38
C SER A 259 -40.85 -3.38 12.57
N LEU A 260 -40.11 -2.30 12.84
CA LEU A 260 -40.64 -0.95 12.96
C LEU A 260 -40.85 -0.28 11.59
N ASN A 261 -39.94 -0.53 10.65
CA ASN A 261 -40.06 -0.08 9.27
C ASN A 261 -39.56 -1.15 8.30
N GLY A 262 -40.49 -1.93 7.74
CA GLY A 262 -40.20 -3.03 6.81
C GLY A 262 -39.57 -2.60 5.47
N ASN A 263 -39.41 -1.28 5.22
CA ASN A 263 -38.76 -0.75 4.01
C ASN A 263 -37.55 0.14 4.36
N PHE A 264 -36.83 -0.21 5.43
CA PHE A 264 -35.68 0.56 5.88
C PHE A 264 -34.37 0.02 5.27
N GLY A 265 -33.94 0.61 4.12
CA GLY A 265 -32.78 0.18 3.34
C GLY A 265 -31.48 -0.03 4.12
N PRO A 266 -31.09 0.91 5.02
CA PRO A 266 -29.86 0.74 5.83
C PRO A 266 -29.86 -0.52 6.71
N ALA A 267 -31.02 -0.92 7.28
CA ALA A 267 -31.10 -2.11 8.12
C ALA A 267 -30.97 -3.40 7.30
N PHE A 268 -31.51 -3.45 6.08
CA PHE A 268 -31.26 -4.57 5.17
C PHE A 268 -29.77 -4.69 4.83
N LEU A 269 -29.09 -3.58 4.51
CA LEU A 269 -27.67 -3.58 4.23
C LEU A 269 -26.84 -4.05 5.45
N GLY A 270 -27.14 -3.52 6.64
CA GLY A 270 -26.48 -3.93 7.88
C GLY A 270 -26.68 -5.41 8.19
N ARG A 271 -27.90 -5.92 7.99
CA ARG A 271 -28.23 -7.34 8.17
C ARG A 271 -27.49 -8.24 7.17
N ALA A 272 -27.42 -7.84 5.90
CA ALA A 272 -26.62 -8.53 4.89
C ALA A 272 -25.14 -8.62 5.30
N GLN A 273 -24.58 -7.52 5.76
CA GLN A 273 -23.18 -7.44 6.21
C GLN A 273 -22.92 -8.36 7.42
N ALA A 274 -23.83 -8.36 8.40
CA ALA A 274 -23.72 -9.19 9.58
C ALA A 274 -23.86 -10.68 9.23
N ARG A 275 -24.85 -11.07 8.41
CA ARG A 275 -25.03 -12.46 7.93
C ARG A 275 -23.79 -12.95 7.21
N TRP A 276 -23.24 -12.14 6.28
CA TRP A 276 -22.05 -12.48 5.53
C TRP A 276 -20.80 -12.63 6.39
N ALA A 277 -20.72 -11.90 7.49
CA ALA A 277 -19.63 -12.02 8.46
C ALA A 277 -19.73 -13.29 9.31
N VAL A 278 -20.93 -13.72 9.66
CA VAL A 278 -21.19 -14.93 10.47
C VAL A 278 -21.01 -16.19 9.66
N ASP A 279 -21.65 -16.24 8.49
CA ASP A 279 -21.74 -17.47 7.70
C ASP A 279 -21.75 -17.17 6.19
N ARG A 280 -20.65 -17.51 5.54
CA ARG A 280 -20.46 -17.36 4.07
C ARG A 280 -21.36 -18.28 3.24
N SER A 281 -22.01 -19.26 3.83
CA SER A 281 -22.95 -20.14 3.13
C SER A 281 -24.34 -19.51 2.92
N GLN A 282 -24.65 -18.42 3.63
CA GLN A 282 -25.95 -17.72 3.54
C GLN A 282 -26.09 -16.85 2.29
N VAL A 283 -25.63 -17.32 1.12
CA VAL A 283 -25.58 -16.55 -0.13
C VAL A 283 -26.94 -15.98 -0.51
N ASP A 284 -27.98 -16.81 -0.53
CA ASP A 284 -29.33 -16.42 -0.95
C ASP A 284 -29.94 -15.37 -0.03
N GLN A 285 -29.77 -15.52 1.30
CA GLN A 285 -30.29 -14.56 2.28
C GLN A 285 -29.58 -13.22 2.18
N VAL A 286 -28.25 -13.24 2.02
CA VAL A 286 -27.45 -12.01 1.84
C VAL A 286 -27.87 -11.30 0.56
N GLN A 287 -27.99 -12.03 -0.54
CA GLN A 287 -28.41 -11.47 -1.83
C GLN A 287 -29.84 -10.88 -1.77
N SER A 288 -30.73 -11.57 -1.06
CA SER A 288 -32.10 -11.08 -0.82
C SER A 288 -32.10 -9.77 -0.05
N ASP A 289 -31.35 -9.70 1.04
CA ASP A 289 -31.22 -8.47 1.83
C ASP A 289 -30.60 -7.32 1.02
N LEU A 290 -29.57 -7.57 0.21
CA LEU A 290 -28.96 -6.55 -0.64
C LEU A 290 -29.90 -6.04 -1.73
N ASN A 291 -30.73 -6.92 -2.32
CA ASN A 291 -31.77 -6.52 -3.26
C ASN A 291 -32.85 -5.69 -2.58
N ALA A 292 -33.25 -6.05 -1.35
CA ALA A 292 -34.19 -5.28 -0.54
C ALA A 292 -33.63 -3.91 -0.19
N ALA A 293 -32.36 -3.84 0.25
CA ALA A 293 -31.68 -2.57 0.55
C ALA A 293 -31.66 -1.64 -0.67
N ARG A 294 -31.29 -2.16 -1.85
CA ARG A 294 -31.24 -1.39 -3.10
C ARG A 294 -32.63 -0.91 -3.55
N SER A 295 -33.65 -1.76 -3.32
CA SER A 295 -35.03 -1.41 -3.71
C SER A 295 -35.65 -0.39 -2.75
N ALA A 296 -35.34 -0.50 -1.47
CA ALA A 296 -35.85 0.42 -0.43
C ALA A 296 -35.17 1.79 -0.51
N ASP A 297 -33.89 1.84 -0.76
CA ASP A 297 -33.13 3.08 -0.91
C ASP A 297 -32.03 2.94 -1.95
N PRO A 298 -32.30 3.26 -3.23
CA PRO A 298 -31.32 3.23 -4.31
C PRO A 298 -30.18 4.24 -4.14
N GLY A 299 -30.34 5.22 -3.27
CA GLY A 299 -29.40 6.31 -3.04
C GLY A 299 -28.29 5.98 -2.04
N ILE A 300 -28.25 4.78 -1.44
CA ILE A 300 -27.18 4.37 -0.52
C ILE A 300 -25.98 3.84 -1.33
N PRO A 301 -24.89 4.60 -1.49
CA PRO A 301 -23.74 4.16 -2.30
C PRO A 301 -23.04 2.90 -1.73
N GLU A 302 -23.09 2.73 -0.40
CA GLU A 302 -22.49 1.60 0.31
C GLU A 302 -23.16 0.28 -0.07
N THR A 303 -24.43 0.29 -0.46
CA THR A 303 -25.17 -0.92 -0.89
C THR A 303 -24.52 -1.55 -2.11
N LEU A 304 -24.25 -0.78 -3.17
CA LEU A 304 -23.57 -1.29 -4.37
C LEU A 304 -22.11 -1.66 -4.08
N THR A 305 -21.43 -0.90 -3.23
CA THR A 305 -20.05 -1.23 -2.84
C THR A 305 -19.97 -2.57 -2.13
N PHE A 306 -20.88 -2.82 -1.18
CA PHE A 306 -20.90 -4.09 -0.47
C PHE A 306 -21.43 -5.23 -1.36
N PHE A 307 -22.37 -4.95 -2.25
CA PHE A 307 -22.84 -5.93 -3.22
C PHE A 307 -21.72 -6.40 -4.15
N GLY A 308 -20.91 -5.46 -4.66
CA GLY A 308 -19.73 -5.79 -5.45
C GLY A 308 -18.70 -6.62 -4.67
N ARG A 309 -18.43 -6.25 -3.41
CA ARG A 309 -17.62 -7.06 -2.49
C ARG A 309 -18.17 -8.47 -2.30
N PHE A 310 -19.46 -8.59 -2.05
CA PHE A 310 -20.15 -9.87 -1.85
C PHE A 310 -19.98 -10.80 -3.08
N TYR A 311 -20.24 -10.29 -4.28
CA TYR A 311 -20.04 -11.05 -5.51
C TYR A 311 -18.57 -11.49 -5.69
N LEU A 312 -17.62 -10.57 -5.40
CA LEU A 312 -16.20 -10.87 -5.50
C LEU A 312 -15.78 -12.01 -4.55
N GLU A 313 -16.21 -11.93 -3.28
CA GLU A 313 -15.91 -12.94 -2.26
C GLU A 313 -16.65 -14.28 -2.51
N ASN A 314 -17.79 -14.24 -3.22
CA ASN A 314 -18.54 -15.43 -3.65
C ASN A 314 -18.02 -16.04 -4.96
N GLY A 315 -17.03 -15.42 -5.62
CA GLY A 315 -16.41 -15.91 -6.86
C GLY A 315 -17.10 -15.45 -8.15
N ASP A 316 -18.19 -14.67 -8.08
CA ASP A 316 -18.84 -14.09 -9.26
C ASP A 316 -18.19 -12.75 -9.63
N VAL A 317 -16.97 -12.86 -10.18
CA VAL A 317 -16.10 -11.70 -10.43
C VAL A 317 -16.70 -10.74 -11.47
N GLN A 318 -17.44 -11.27 -12.47
CA GLN A 318 -18.06 -10.42 -13.49
C GLN A 318 -19.22 -9.60 -12.90
N ALA A 319 -20.11 -10.22 -12.12
CA ALA A 319 -21.17 -9.51 -11.42
C ALA A 319 -20.62 -8.48 -10.41
N ALA A 320 -19.49 -8.80 -9.75
CA ALA A 320 -18.77 -7.86 -8.91
C ALA A 320 -18.32 -6.61 -9.70
N LEU A 321 -17.68 -6.83 -10.87
CA LEU A 321 -17.19 -5.74 -11.72
C LEU A 321 -18.34 -4.85 -12.21
N ASP A 322 -19.43 -5.43 -12.70
CA ASP A 322 -20.59 -4.70 -13.21
C ASP A 322 -21.24 -3.85 -12.09
N THR A 323 -21.38 -4.44 -10.90
CA THR A 323 -21.92 -3.75 -9.72
C THR A 323 -21.00 -2.62 -9.25
N LEU A 324 -19.68 -2.85 -9.22
CA LEU A 324 -18.70 -1.83 -8.81
C LEU A 324 -18.55 -0.71 -9.83
N ASN A 325 -18.78 -0.97 -11.12
CA ASN A 325 -18.88 0.08 -12.13
C ASN A 325 -20.06 1.01 -11.84
N ALA A 326 -21.24 0.44 -11.58
CA ALA A 326 -22.41 1.23 -11.17
C ALA A 326 -22.16 2.00 -9.85
N ALA A 327 -21.46 1.39 -8.89
CA ALA A 327 -21.07 2.07 -7.65
C ALA A 327 -20.14 3.26 -7.89
N ALA A 328 -19.15 3.12 -8.83
CA ALA A 328 -18.24 4.19 -9.19
C ALA A 328 -18.93 5.36 -9.91
N GLU A 329 -19.96 5.09 -10.70
CA GLU A 329 -20.78 6.10 -11.33
C GLU A 329 -21.60 6.89 -10.30
N GLN A 330 -22.18 6.21 -9.29
CA GLN A 330 -22.91 6.87 -8.22
C GLN A 330 -22.01 7.67 -7.28
N ASN A 331 -20.84 7.13 -6.92
CA ASN A 331 -19.92 7.79 -6.02
C ASN A 331 -18.47 7.69 -6.52
N PRO A 332 -18.02 8.59 -7.41
CA PRO A 332 -16.69 8.58 -7.98
C PRO A 332 -15.56 8.91 -6.98
N ASN A 333 -15.91 9.24 -5.74
CA ASN A 333 -14.94 9.55 -4.68
C ASN A 333 -14.94 8.51 -3.55
N ALA A 334 -15.52 7.33 -3.76
CA ALA A 334 -15.53 6.25 -2.78
C ALA A 334 -14.28 5.35 -2.94
N PRO A 335 -13.27 5.42 -2.06
CA PRO A 335 -12.02 4.65 -2.21
C PRO A 335 -12.25 3.14 -2.20
N ARG A 336 -13.22 2.65 -1.42
CA ARG A 336 -13.55 1.23 -1.32
C ARG A 336 -14.10 0.64 -2.63
N VAL A 337 -14.79 1.44 -3.44
CA VAL A 337 -15.27 1.00 -4.76
C VAL A 337 -14.08 0.64 -5.64
N TYR A 338 -13.11 1.53 -5.76
CA TYR A 338 -11.90 1.32 -6.55
C TYR A 338 -11.04 0.19 -6.00
N PHE A 339 -10.95 0.07 -4.67
CA PHE A 339 -10.26 -1.03 -4.01
C PHE A 339 -10.84 -2.40 -4.41
N TYR A 340 -12.15 -2.60 -4.29
CA TYR A 340 -12.78 -3.88 -4.69
C TYR A 340 -12.75 -4.08 -6.20
N ARG A 341 -12.90 -3.03 -6.99
CA ARG A 341 -12.83 -3.11 -8.44
C ARG A 341 -11.42 -3.48 -8.94
N ALA A 342 -10.38 -2.96 -8.29
CA ALA A 342 -9.00 -3.38 -8.53
C ALA A 342 -8.80 -4.88 -8.25
N GLN A 343 -9.37 -5.39 -7.15
CA GLN A 343 -9.34 -6.83 -6.86
C GLN A 343 -10.10 -7.64 -7.93
N ALA A 344 -11.25 -7.18 -8.39
CA ALA A 344 -12.01 -7.82 -9.47
C ALA A 344 -11.19 -7.85 -10.77
N TYR A 345 -10.52 -6.76 -11.13
CA TYR A 345 -9.64 -6.72 -12.30
C TYR A 345 -8.44 -7.67 -12.17
N LEU A 346 -7.83 -7.77 -10.99
CA LEU A 346 -6.76 -8.76 -10.75
C LEU A 346 -7.28 -10.19 -10.95
N ALA A 347 -8.46 -10.50 -10.42
CA ALA A 347 -9.08 -11.82 -10.58
C ALA A 347 -9.43 -12.15 -12.05
N LEU A 348 -9.76 -11.13 -12.86
CA LEU A 348 -10.00 -11.25 -14.32
C LEU A 348 -8.70 -11.16 -15.15
N ASN A 349 -7.53 -11.19 -14.52
CA ASN A 349 -6.23 -11.06 -15.17
C ASN A 349 -6.10 -9.78 -16.04
N ASN A 350 -6.67 -8.67 -15.55
CA ASN A 350 -6.52 -7.34 -16.16
C ASN A 350 -5.69 -6.42 -15.24
N PRO A 351 -4.37 -6.63 -15.16
CA PRO A 351 -3.52 -5.91 -14.22
C PRO A 351 -3.43 -4.41 -14.51
N ALA A 352 -3.56 -4.00 -15.78
CA ALA A 352 -3.48 -2.58 -16.15
C ALA A 352 -4.65 -1.78 -15.56
N ALA A 353 -5.89 -2.28 -15.67
CA ALA A 353 -7.06 -1.65 -15.06
C ALA A 353 -7.00 -1.71 -13.52
N ALA A 354 -6.51 -2.84 -12.97
CA ALA A 354 -6.32 -2.98 -11.54
C ALA A 354 -5.38 -1.93 -10.96
N LEU A 355 -4.28 -1.63 -11.65
CA LEU A 355 -3.30 -0.63 -11.21
C LEU A 355 -3.91 0.78 -11.16
N VAL A 356 -4.69 1.15 -12.17
CA VAL A 356 -5.37 2.47 -12.21
C VAL A 356 -6.33 2.62 -11.03
N ASP A 357 -7.11 1.58 -10.74
CA ASP A 357 -8.08 1.62 -9.65
C ASP A 357 -7.41 1.54 -8.27
N ALA A 358 -6.39 0.71 -8.11
CA ALA A 358 -5.65 0.60 -6.84
C ALA A 358 -4.96 1.94 -6.48
N ASP A 359 -4.34 2.60 -7.46
CA ASP A 359 -3.75 3.93 -7.29
C ASP A 359 -4.83 4.97 -6.94
N ARG A 360 -5.99 4.92 -7.63
CA ARG A 360 -7.12 5.80 -7.33
C ARG A 360 -7.66 5.59 -5.92
N ALA A 361 -7.76 4.34 -5.44
CA ALA A 361 -8.20 4.04 -4.08
C ALA A 361 -7.27 4.66 -3.02
N VAL A 362 -5.95 4.54 -3.22
CA VAL A 362 -4.92 5.15 -2.35
C VAL A 362 -4.97 6.67 -2.38
N GLN A 363 -5.12 7.28 -3.57
CA GLN A 363 -5.22 8.74 -3.71
C GLN A 363 -6.44 9.32 -3.02
N LEU A 364 -7.57 8.61 -3.03
CA LEU A 364 -8.81 9.05 -2.40
C LEU A 364 -8.77 8.95 -0.88
N ASP A 365 -8.10 7.92 -0.33
CA ASP A 365 -7.98 7.73 1.11
C ASP A 365 -6.64 7.07 1.48
N LEU A 366 -5.68 7.89 1.84
CA LEU A 366 -4.36 7.46 2.33
C LEU A 366 -4.42 6.71 3.66
N THR A 367 -5.54 6.74 4.38
CA THR A 367 -5.71 6.03 5.65
C THR A 367 -6.28 4.62 5.45
N TYR A 368 -6.78 4.33 4.25
CA TYR A 368 -7.32 3.01 3.93
C TYR A 368 -6.18 2.03 3.60
N VAL A 369 -5.52 1.56 4.65
CA VAL A 369 -4.31 0.70 4.59
C VAL A 369 -4.45 -0.52 3.64
N PRO A 370 -5.61 -1.23 3.55
CA PRO A 370 -5.75 -2.36 2.61
C PRO A 370 -5.54 -1.98 1.13
N ALA A 371 -5.80 -0.73 0.73
CA ALA A 371 -5.59 -0.30 -0.64
C ALA A 371 -4.10 -0.36 -1.06
N PHE A 372 -3.17 -0.15 -0.14
CA PHE A 372 -1.74 -0.28 -0.41
C PHE A 372 -1.32 -1.71 -0.73
N GLN A 373 -1.93 -2.72 -0.08
CA GLN A 373 -1.68 -4.11 -0.45
C GLN A 373 -2.11 -4.38 -1.89
N VAL A 374 -3.33 -3.96 -2.26
CA VAL A 374 -3.85 -4.17 -3.62
C VAL A 374 -3.04 -3.38 -4.65
N LEU A 375 -2.56 -2.19 -4.31
CA LEU A 375 -1.63 -1.43 -5.17
C LEU A 375 -0.32 -2.20 -5.38
N GLY A 376 0.24 -2.78 -4.33
CA GLY A 376 1.41 -3.65 -4.43
C GLY A 376 1.16 -4.87 -5.31
N ASP A 377 0.01 -5.53 -5.14
CA ASP A 377 -0.41 -6.68 -5.95
C ASP A 377 -0.58 -6.31 -7.43
N ALA A 378 -1.21 -5.17 -7.71
CA ALA A 378 -1.39 -4.67 -9.07
C ALA A 378 -0.06 -4.29 -9.75
N LEU A 379 0.89 -3.70 -9.01
CA LEU A 379 2.23 -3.42 -9.51
C LEU A 379 2.98 -4.71 -9.85
N GLN A 380 2.92 -5.73 -9.01
CA GLN A 380 3.56 -7.02 -9.30
C GLN A 380 2.93 -7.70 -10.53
N ALA A 381 1.61 -7.68 -10.64
CA ALA A 381 0.91 -8.23 -11.80
C ALA A 381 1.24 -7.50 -13.12
N ASN A 382 1.62 -6.22 -13.04
CA ASN A 382 2.12 -5.42 -14.17
C ASN A 382 3.64 -5.56 -14.39
N GLN A 383 4.31 -6.57 -13.83
CA GLN A 383 5.77 -6.78 -13.92
C GLN A 383 6.61 -5.62 -13.35
N ARG A 384 6.02 -4.80 -12.48
CA ARG A 384 6.65 -3.64 -11.81
C ARG A 384 6.94 -3.95 -10.33
N ALA A 385 7.45 -5.16 -10.07
CA ALA A 385 7.58 -5.67 -8.70
C ALA A 385 8.48 -4.79 -7.80
N ALA A 386 9.56 -4.20 -8.33
CA ALA A 386 10.42 -3.30 -7.56
C ALA A 386 9.65 -2.08 -6.99
N GLU A 387 8.66 -1.59 -7.71
CA GLU A 387 7.86 -0.43 -7.29
C GLU A 387 6.84 -0.78 -6.20
N SER A 388 6.53 -2.07 -6.01
CA SER A 388 5.60 -2.53 -4.97
C SER A 388 6.20 -2.53 -3.55
N VAL A 389 7.51 -2.26 -3.39
CA VAL A 389 8.18 -2.19 -2.07
C VAL A 389 7.47 -1.21 -1.14
N VAL A 390 7.32 0.04 -1.57
CA VAL A 390 6.73 1.11 -0.74
C VAL A 390 5.27 0.83 -0.35
N PRO A 391 4.36 0.44 -1.28
CA PRO A 391 3.02 0.01 -0.91
C PRO A 391 2.98 -1.10 0.15
N TYR A 392 3.76 -2.16 0.00
CA TYR A 392 3.79 -3.25 0.99
C TYR A 392 4.40 -2.82 2.32
N GLU A 393 5.44 -1.95 2.31
CA GLU A 393 5.98 -1.37 3.55
C GLU A 393 4.91 -0.62 4.35
N ILE A 394 4.12 0.21 3.66
CA ILE A 394 3.02 0.96 4.29
C ILE A 394 1.99 -0.03 4.85
N TYR A 395 1.55 -1.00 4.05
CA TYR A 395 0.59 -2.01 4.51
C TYR A 395 1.09 -2.75 5.76
N LEU A 396 2.31 -3.31 5.73
CA LEU A 396 2.87 -4.09 6.83
C LEU A 396 3.15 -3.25 8.07
N ARG A 397 3.48 -1.99 7.91
CA ARG A 397 3.71 -1.06 9.05
C ARG A 397 2.45 -0.83 9.88
N TYR A 398 1.29 -0.80 9.24
CA TYR A 398 0.01 -0.46 9.88
C TYR A 398 -0.93 -1.65 10.04
N THR A 399 -0.50 -2.86 9.67
CA THR A 399 -1.28 -4.09 9.82
C THR A 399 -0.60 -4.99 10.87
N SER A 400 -1.27 -5.23 12.00
CA SER A 400 -0.71 -6.02 13.11
C SER A 400 -0.63 -7.53 12.83
N ASN A 401 -1.56 -8.05 12.02
CA ASN A 401 -1.67 -9.48 11.69
C ASN A 401 -1.73 -9.63 10.15
N ALA A 402 -0.63 -9.26 9.48
CA ALA A 402 -0.55 -9.40 8.04
C ALA A 402 -0.44 -10.89 7.65
N ASP A 403 -1.10 -11.24 6.54
CA ASP A 403 -0.97 -12.56 5.94
C ASP A 403 0.51 -12.84 5.59
N PRO A 404 1.08 -13.99 5.97
CA PRO A 404 2.44 -14.40 5.61
C PRO A 404 2.75 -14.28 4.13
N ALA A 405 1.76 -14.47 3.25
CA ALA A 405 1.91 -14.30 1.81
C ALA A 405 2.32 -12.88 1.40
N VAL A 406 1.98 -11.85 2.18
CA VAL A 406 2.38 -10.47 1.90
C VAL A 406 3.88 -10.28 2.11
N TYR A 407 4.48 -10.94 3.10
CA TYR A 407 5.93 -10.93 3.29
C TYR A 407 6.66 -11.60 2.13
N VAL A 408 6.09 -12.67 1.53
CA VAL A 408 6.64 -13.30 0.32
C VAL A 408 6.62 -12.32 -0.86
N LYS A 409 5.47 -11.65 -1.08
CA LYS A 409 5.31 -10.64 -2.13
C LYS A 409 6.27 -9.47 -1.93
N MET A 410 6.45 -9.03 -0.70
CA MET A 410 7.43 -7.99 -0.36
C MET A 410 8.87 -8.45 -0.57
N GLY A 411 9.18 -9.71 -0.22
CA GLY A 411 10.48 -10.33 -0.51
C GLY A 411 10.78 -10.32 -2.02
N ARG A 412 9.81 -10.68 -2.85
CA ARG A 412 9.89 -10.59 -4.32
C ARG A 412 10.13 -9.16 -4.79
N ALA A 413 9.44 -8.18 -4.17
CA ALA A 413 9.62 -6.78 -4.50
C ALA A 413 11.06 -6.30 -4.23
N TYR A 414 11.60 -6.59 -3.06
CA TYR A 414 12.99 -6.27 -2.71
C TYR A 414 14.00 -7.00 -3.60
N ARG A 415 13.76 -8.29 -3.91
CA ARG A 415 14.62 -9.04 -4.86
C ARG A 415 14.64 -8.37 -6.23
N SER A 416 13.46 -7.95 -6.74
CA SER A 416 13.35 -7.23 -8.01
C SER A 416 13.99 -5.84 -7.98
N ALA A 417 14.10 -5.22 -6.80
CA ALA A 417 14.80 -3.96 -6.58
C ALA A 417 16.32 -4.14 -6.35
N GLY A 418 16.80 -5.38 -6.26
CA GLY A 418 18.21 -5.69 -6.00
C GLY A 418 18.63 -5.60 -4.52
N ASP A 419 17.68 -5.38 -3.60
CA ASP A 419 17.95 -5.38 -2.16
C ASP A 419 17.80 -6.80 -1.60
N PHE A 420 18.79 -7.63 -1.89
CA PHE A 420 18.80 -9.05 -1.52
C PHE A 420 18.78 -9.31 0.00
N PRO A 421 19.45 -8.50 0.85
CA PRO A 421 19.35 -8.67 2.30
C PRO A 421 17.93 -8.49 2.82
N GLN A 422 17.22 -7.44 2.38
CA GLN A 422 15.83 -7.21 2.77
C GLN A 422 14.90 -8.29 2.19
N ALA A 423 15.15 -8.72 0.94
CA ALA A 423 14.39 -9.82 0.34
C ALA A 423 14.48 -11.08 1.21
N LEU A 424 15.69 -11.48 1.62
CA LEU A 424 15.93 -12.66 2.44
C LEU A 424 15.25 -12.54 3.82
N GLU A 425 15.33 -11.36 4.45
CA GLU A 425 14.67 -11.10 5.74
C GLU A 425 13.16 -11.31 5.64
N LYS A 426 12.51 -10.73 4.63
CA LYS A 426 11.05 -10.82 4.49
C LYS A 426 10.59 -12.24 4.14
N ILE A 427 11.30 -12.93 3.25
CA ILE A 427 10.99 -14.33 2.93
C ILE A 427 11.18 -15.23 4.14
N ASN A 428 12.25 -15.07 4.92
CA ASN A 428 12.45 -15.82 6.16
C ASN A 428 11.38 -15.50 7.22
N THR A 429 10.88 -14.27 7.27
CA THR A 429 9.73 -13.91 8.13
C THR A 429 8.50 -14.71 7.73
N ALA A 430 8.20 -14.83 6.44
CA ALA A 430 7.10 -15.67 5.96
C ALA A 430 7.30 -17.15 6.33
N LEU A 431 8.50 -17.69 6.09
CA LEU A 431 8.82 -19.09 6.40
C LEU A 431 8.83 -19.40 7.90
N SER A 432 9.13 -18.42 8.76
CA SER A 432 9.02 -18.60 10.21
C SER A 432 7.57 -18.77 10.68
N GLN A 433 6.61 -18.21 9.95
CA GLN A 433 5.18 -18.33 10.23
C GLN A 433 4.55 -19.53 9.52
N VAL A 434 4.97 -19.80 8.28
CA VAL A 434 4.49 -20.90 7.45
C VAL A 434 5.71 -21.61 6.82
N PRO A 435 6.32 -22.58 7.50
CA PRO A 435 7.54 -23.27 7.03
C PRO A 435 7.37 -23.97 5.69
N ASP A 436 6.17 -24.48 5.40
CA ASP A 436 5.83 -25.22 4.17
C ASP A 436 5.24 -24.31 3.08
N SER A 437 5.50 -23.00 3.13
CA SER A 437 5.04 -22.07 2.10
C SER A 437 5.80 -22.29 0.80
N VAL A 438 5.14 -22.94 -0.17
CA VAL A 438 5.70 -23.25 -1.51
C VAL A 438 6.20 -21.99 -2.21
N SER A 439 5.46 -20.89 -2.13
CA SER A 439 5.83 -19.62 -2.74
C SER A 439 7.04 -18.96 -2.05
N ALA A 440 7.13 -19.07 -0.71
CA ALA A 440 8.27 -18.53 0.02
C ALA A 440 9.56 -19.32 -0.25
N LEU A 441 9.48 -20.66 -0.30
CA LEU A 441 10.59 -21.53 -0.67
C LEU A 441 11.08 -21.22 -2.09
N LEU A 442 10.15 -21.08 -3.06
CA LEU A 442 10.53 -20.69 -4.42
C LEU A 442 11.26 -19.34 -4.45
N GLU A 443 10.73 -18.31 -3.81
CA GLU A 443 11.34 -16.98 -3.82
C GLU A 443 12.70 -16.97 -3.13
N ARG A 444 12.90 -17.75 -2.03
CA ARG A 444 14.21 -17.90 -1.39
C ARG A 444 15.18 -18.66 -2.27
N GLY A 445 14.72 -19.69 -2.94
CA GLY A 445 15.50 -20.45 -3.91
C GLY A 445 15.99 -19.58 -5.07
N LEU A 446 15.11 -18.77 -5.66
CA LEU A 446 15.45 -17.81 -6.71
C LEU A 446 16.46 -16.76 -6.21
N LEU A 447 16.27 -16.27 -4.99
CA LEU A 447 17.21 -15.33 -4.37
C LEU A 447 18.60 -15.93 -4.19
N TYR A 448 18.71 -17.19 -3.74
CA TYR A 448 19.99 -17.88 -3.62
C TYR A 448 20.67 -18.07 -4.98
N ILE A 449 19.91 -18.39 -6.04
CA ILE A 449 20.47 -18.49 -7.40
C ILE A 449 21.05 -17.13 -7.84
N GLU A 450 20.29 -16.05 -7.66
CA GLU A 450 20.72 -14.70 -8.05
C GLU A 450 21.91 -14.19 -7.23
N THR A 451 22.06 -14.65 -5.98
CA THR A 451 23.20 -14.29 -5.12
C THR A 451 24.40 -15.22 -5.25
N GLY A 452 24.38 -16.18 -6.19
CA GLY A 452 25.53 -17.04 -6.52
C GLY A 452 25.62 -18.33 -5.72
N ASP A 453 24.54 -18.76 -5.05
CA ASP A 453 24.45 -20.07 -4.38
C ASP A 453 23.31 -20.92 -4.98
N PRO A 454 23.46 -21.36 -6.25
CA PRO A 454 22.40 -22.12 -6.93
C PRO A 454 22.15 -23.51 -6.31
N ASN A 455 23.08 -24.07 -5.54
CA ASN A 455 22.86 -25.34 -4.85
C ASN A 455 21.83 -25.18 -3.73
N ARG A 456 21.96 -24.17 -2.87
CA ARG A 456 20.92 -23.86 -1.87
C ARG A 456 19.61 -23.46 -2.54
N GLY A 457 19.69 -22.76 -3.67
CA GLY A 457 18.51 -22.44 -4.47
C GLY A 457 17.74 -23.69 -4.88
N LEU A 458 18.44 -24.71 -5.39
CA LEU A 458 17.84 -26.01 -5.75
C LEU A 458 17.26 -26.77 -4.55
N GLU A 459 17.89 -26.71 -3.38
CA GLU A 459 17.34 -27.36 -2.16
C GLU A 459 15.96 -26.79 -1.80
N ASP A 460 15.82 -25.48 -1.78
CA ASP A 460 14.54 -24.81 -1.50
C ASP A 460 13.51 -25.09 -2.60
N ILE A 461 13.89 -24.99 -3.88
CA ILE A 461 13.01 -25.24 -5.03
C ILE A 461 12.54 -26.72 -5.03
N ASN A 462 13.42 -27.67 -4.76
CA ASN A 462 13.03 -29.08 -4.67
C ASN A 462 12.09 -29.33 -3.48
N THR A 463 12.30 -28.64 -2.36
CA THR A 463 11.36 -28.70 -1.22
C THR A 463 9.98 -28.15 -1.63
N ALA A 464 9.93 -27.05 -2.36
CA ALA A 464 8.69 -26.51 -2.90
C ALA A 464 7.99 -27.50 -3.86
N LEU A 465 8.77 -28.17 -4.73
CA LEU A 465 8.24 -29.19 -5.66
C LEU A 465 7.80 -30.48 -4.95
N ASN A 466 8.41 -30.85 -3.84
CA ASN A 466 7.94 -31.97 -3.02
C ASN A 466 6.57 -31.68 -2.41
N LEU A 467 6.30 -30.42 -2.07
CA LEU A 467 5.00 -29.96 -1.54
C LEU A 467 3.95 -29.76 -2.65
N ASN A 468 4.39 -29.25 -3.82
CA ASN A 468 3.54 -29.04 -4.99
C ASN A 468 4.30 -29.43 -6.28
N PRO A 469 4.21 -30.67 -6.75
CA PRO A 469 4.94 -31.20 -7.91
C PRO A 469 4.58 -30.51 -9.25
N ASP A 470 3.40 -29.91 -9.35
CA ASP A 470 2.91 -29.28 -10.56
C ASP A 470 3.13 -27.74 -10.57
N PHE A 471 3.88 -27.21 -9.61
CA PHE A 471 4.14 -25.77 -9.53
C PHE A 471 5.07 -25.34 -10.66
N PHE A 472 4.49 -24.81 -11.72
CA PHE A 472 5.17 -24.51 -12.99
C PHE A 472 6.37 -23.57 -12.80
N GLU A 473 6.23 -22.52 -12.02
CA GLU A 473 7.28 -21.53 -11.75
C GLU A 473 8.49 -22.16 -11.05
N ALA A 474 8.26 -23.12 -10.16
CA ALA A 474 9.35 -23.87 -9.51
C ALA A 474 10.03 -24.85 -10.48
N LEU A 475 9.25 -25.48 -11.38
CA LEU A 475 9.83 -26.35 -12.43
C LEU A 475 10.71 -25.54 -13.39
N VAL A 476 10.35 -24.33 -13.77
CA VAL A 476 11.19 -23.42 -14.56
C VAL A 476 12.42 -22.99 -13.76
N ALA A 477 12.29 -22.72 -12.46
CA ALA A 477 13.39 -22.32 -11.58
C ALA A 477 14.46 -23.40 -11.43
N VAL A 478 14.10 -24.72 -11.55
CA VAL A 478 15.11 -25.80 -11.67
C VAL A 478 15.97 -25.61 -12.92
N GLY A 479 15.35 -25.28 -14.06
CA GLY A 479 16.09 -24.95 -15.29
C GLY A 479 17.01 -23.75 -15.10
N GLN A 480 16.54 -22.68 -14.47
CA GLN A 480 17.34 -21.50 -14.13
C GLN A 480 18.55 -21.86 -13.25
N ALA A 481 18.35 -22.66 -12.21
CA ALA A 481 19.42 -23.10 -11.34
C ALA A 481 20.48 -23.93 -12.07
N ARG A 482 20.06 -24.84 -12.97
CA ARG A 482 20.95 -25.63 -13.81
C ARG A 482 21.77 -24.76 -14.75
N VAL A 483 21.17 -23.73 -15.36
CA VAL A 483 21.90 -22.72 -16.15
C VAL A 483 22.99 -22.06 -15.29
N ALA A 484 22.66 -21.64 -14.07
CA ALA A 484 23.61 -21.02 -13.15
C ALA A 484 24.74 -21.98 -12.70
N LEU A 485 24.50 -23.28 -12.72
CA LEU A 485 25.50 -24.33 -12.45
C LEU A 485 26.32 -24.73 -13.69
N GLY A 486 25.99 -24.23 -14.89
CA GLY A 486 26.61 -24.63 -16.15
C GLY A 486 26.11 -25.97 -16.70
N ASP A 487 25.08 -26.57 -16.09
CA ASP A 487 24.40 -27.78 -16.60
C ASP A 487 23.38 -27.40 -17.69
N TYR A 488 23.87 -26.91 -18.80
CA TYR A 488 23.03 -26.38 -19.89
C TYR A 488 22.17 -27.48 -20.53
N GLN A 489 22.71 -28.67 -20.74
CA GLN A 489 21.92 -29.78 -21.32
C GLN A 489 20.81 -30.21 -20.38
N GLY A 490 21.11 -30.38 -19.09
CA GLY A 490 20.07 -30.71 -18.10
C GLY A 490 19.01 -29.63 -17.97
N ALA A 491 19.37 -28.35 -18.15
CA ALA A 491 18.42 -27.24 -18.18
C ALA A 491 17.48 -27.34 -19.38
N VAL A 492 18.01 -27.59 -20.60
CA VAL A 492 17.21 -27.77 -21.82
C VAL A 492 16.27 -28.96 -21.71
N ASP A 493 16.75 -30.10 -21.22
CA ASP A 493 15.95 -31.31 -21.05
C ASP A 493 14.77 -31.06 -20.07
N GLN A 494 15.05 -30.41 -18.93
CA GLN A 494 14.03 -30.04 -17.94
C GLN A 494 12.99 -29.10 -18.53
N LEU A 495 13.41 -28.04 -19.21
CA LEU A 495 12.52 -27.03 -19.76
C LEU A 495 11.68 -27.57 -20.94
N ASN A 496 12.23 -28.49 -21.75
CA ASN A 496 11.49 -29.18 -22.80
C ASN A 496 10.37 -30.06 -22.22
N GLN A 497 10.63 -30.79 -21.12
CA GLN A 497 9.62 -31.64 -20.47
C GLN A 497 8.38 -30.88 -20.00
N ILE A 498 8.56 -29.61 -19.64
CA ILE A 498 7.47 -28.80 -19.10
C ILE A 498 6.88 -27.80 -20.10
N ALA A 499 7.40 -27.78 -21.35
CA ALA A 499 7.02 -26.76 -22.34
C ALA A 499 5.51 -26.72 -22.62
N GLU A 500 4.88 -27.90 -22.73
CA GLU A 500 3.44 -28.00 -22.99
C GLU A 500 2.56 -27.63 -21.79
N ARG A 501 3.16 -27.50 -20.58
CA ARG A 501 2.43 -27.12 -19.37
C ARG A 501 2.26 -25.58 -19.23
N ALA A 502 2.90 -24.78 -20.07
CA ALA A 502 2.78 -23.33 -20.05
C ALA A 502 1.38 -22.88 -20.54
N GLN A 503 0.55 -22.39 -19.61
CA GLN A 503 -0.85 -22.08 -19.85
C GLN A 503 -1.10 -20.66 -20.36
N ASN A 504 -0.14 -19.75 -20.16
CA ASN A 504 -0.27 -18.33 -20.50
C ASN A 504 1.06 -17.74 -20.99
N ASP A 505 1.00 -16.52 -21.51
CA ASP A 505 2.18 -15.85 -22.08
C ASP A 505 3.28 -15.55 -21.06
N VAL A 506 2.94 -15.32 -19.79
CA VAL A 506 3.92 -15.11 -18.71
C VAL A 506 4.72 -16.39 -18.47
N GLN A 507 4.06 -17.53 -18.39
CA GLN A 507 4.71 -18.85 -18.22
C GLN A 507 5.54 -19.22 -19.45
N ARG A 508 5.04 -18.96 -20.66
CA ARG A 508 5.81 -19.13 -21.91
C ARG A 508 7.05 -18.25 -21.93
N ALA A 509 6.93 -16.99 -21.54
CA ALA A 509 8.06 -16.08 -21.46
C ALA A 509 9.13 -16.57 -20.48
N MET A 510 8.73 -17.02 -19.29
CA MET A 510 9.68 -17.57 -18.31
C MET A 510 10.43 -18.78 -18.87
N LEU A 511 9.74 -19.71 -19.49
CA LEU A 511 10.32 -20.92 -20.06
C LEU A 511 11.27 -20.58 -21.21
N LEU A 512 10.83 -19.82 -22.21
CA LEU A 512 11.61 -19.46 -23.40
C LEU A 512 12.89 -18.71 -23.02
N PHE A 513 12.79 -17.78 -22.06
CA PHE A 513 13.94 -17.00 -21.62
C PHE A 513 15.06 -17.88 -21.07
N TRP A 514 14.75 -18.82 -20.19
CA TRP A 514 15.76 -19.70 -19.61
C TRP A 514 16.22 -20.80 -20.55
N ARG A 515 15.32 -21.29 -21.44
CA ARG A 515 15.70 -22.28 -22.44
C ARG A 515 16.60 -21.69 -23.51
N ALA A 516 16.34 -20.47 -23.97
CA ALA A 516 17.22 -19.77 -24.88
C ALA A 516 18.61 -19.59 -24.30
N GLN A 517 18.72 -19.14 -23.04
CA GLN A 517 20.02 -19.00 -22.37
C GLN A 517 20.76 -20.35 -22.24
N ALA A 518 20.05 -21.43 -21.94
CA ALA A 518 20.65 -22.76 -21.88
C ALA A 518 21.10 -23.27 -23.24
N LEU A 519 20.41 -22.91 -24.32
CA LEU A 519 20.73 -23.33 -25.69
C LEU A 519 21.89 -22.56 -26.29
N GLU A 520 22.19 -21.33 -25.89
CA GLU A 520 23.26 -20.52 -26.49
C GLU A 520 24.61 -21.23 -26.57
N PRO A 521 25.13 -21.89 -25.51
CA PRO A 521 26.38 -22.60 -25.59
C PRO A 521 26.28 -23.99 -26.28
N LEU A 522 25.07 -24.52 -26.52
CA LEU A 522 24.84 -25.85 -27.08
C LEU A 522 24.43 -25.80 -28.56
N ASP A 523 23.43 -25.01 -28.88
CA ASP A 523 22.86 -24.82 -30.23
C ASP A 523 22.39 -23.37 -30.41
N PRO A 524 23.29 -22.48 -30.91
CA PRO A 524 22.95 -21.07 -31.12
C PRO A 524 21.76 -20.83 -32.06
N ASN A 525 21.48 -21.74 -33.01
CA ASN A 525 20.36 -21.60 -33.94
C ASN A 525 19.02 -21.87 -33.21
N ALA A 526 18.99 -22.88 -32.36
CA ALA A 526 17.82 -23.15 -31.52
C ALA A 526 17.61 -22.02 -30.49
N ALA A 527 18.68 -21.48 -29.91
CA ALA A 527 18.62 -20.32 -29.03
C ALA A 527 18.02 -19.08 -29.74
N LEU A 528 18.46 -18.82 -30.98
CA LEU A 528 17.94 -17.73 -31.79
C LEU A 528 16.43 -17.85 -32.04
N ALA A 529 15.94 -19.06 -32.31
CA ALA A 529 14.52 -19.34 -32.48
C ALA A 529 13.72 -19.05 -31.19
N ASP A 530 14.22 -19.48 -30.03
CA ASP A 530 13.60 -19.22 -28.74
C ASP A 530 13.58 -17.72 -28.37
N TRP A 531 14.68 -16.97 -28.65
CA TRP A 531 14.71 -15.52 -28.47
C TRP A 531 13.71 -14.79 -29.35
N GLN A 532 13.55 -15.22 -30.62
CA GLN A 532 12.56 -14.65 -31.53
C GLN A 532 11.13 -14.90 -31.02
N LEU A 533 10.86 -16.13 -30.57
CA LEU A 533 9.57 -16.48 -29.97
C LEU A 533 9.28 -15.67 -28.69
N PHE A 534 10.29 -15.52 -27.82
CA PHE A 534 10.16 -14.68 -26.62
C PHE A 534 9.82 -13.22 -26.96
N LEU A 535 10.52 -12.64 -27.96
CA LEU A 535 10.31 -11.26 -28.38
C LEU A 535 8.99 -11.03 -29.13
N SER A 536 8.33 -12.12 -29.61
CA SER A 536 7.00 -12.05 -30.21
C SER A 536 5.86 -12.05 -29.19
N LEU A 537 6.15 -12.33 -27.92
CA LEU A 537 5.14 -12.30 -26.86
C LEU A 537 4.72 -10.86 -26.51
N PRO A 538 3.52 -10.67 -25.93
CA PRO A 538 3.07 -9.36 -25.46
C PRO A 538 4.05 -8.75 -24.43
N GLU A 539 4.21 -7.43 -24.45
CA GLU A 539 5.15 -6.72 -23.56
C GLU A 539 4.88 -6.91 -22.05
N ASN A 540 3.66 -7.26 -21.69
CA ASN A 540 3.29 -7.60 -20.31
C ASN A 540 3.61 -9.04 -19.90
N ALA A 541 4.12 -9.88 -20.81
CA ALA A 541 4.47 -11.26 -20.52
C ALA A 541 5.73 -11.40 -19.63
N ALA A 542 6.62 -10.41 -19.64
CA ALA A 542 7.83 -10.38 -18.81
C ALA A 542 8.23 -8.93 -18.47
N PRO A 543 9.11 -8.72 -17.45
CA PRO A 543 9.68 -7.41 -17.17
C PRO A 543 10.40 -6.83 -18.40
N ALA A 544 10.28 -5.52 -18.64
CA ALA A 544 10.88 -4.82 -19.78
C ALA A 544 12.40 -5.08 -19.91
N ALA A 545 13.10 -5.20 -18.78
CA ALA A 545 14.52 -5.52 -18.75
C ALA A 545 14.85 -6.88 -19.39
N ARG A 546 13.94 -7.88 -19.30
CA ARG A 546 14.14 -9.18 -19.95
C ARG A 546 13.96 -9.08 -21.46
N PHE A 547 13.02 -8.27 -21.96
CA PHE A 547 12.90 -8.02 -23.39
C PHE A 547 14.15 -7.32 -23.95
N GLU A 548 14.71 -6.37 -23.20
CA GLU A 548 15.93 -5.69 -23.63
C GLU A 548 17.12 -6.66 -23.64
N LEU A 549 17.26 -7.48 -22.62
CA LEU A 549 18.31 -8.51 -22.56
C LEU A 549 18.16 -9.51 -23.71
N ALA A 550 16.94 -9.96 -24.02
CA ALA A 550 16.68 -10.86 -25.14
C ALA A 550 17.07 -10.24 -26.50
N ARG A 551 16.82 -8.92 -26.71
CA ARG A 551 17.27 -8.22 -27.92
C ARG A 551 18.79 -8.19 -28.03
N GLN A 552 19.51 -8.00 -26.92
CA GLN A 552 20.97 -8.02 -26.89
C GLN A 552 21.53 -9.40 -27.23
N HIS A 553 20.98 -10.47 -26.64
CA HIS A 553 21.35 -11.85 -26.96
C HIS A 553 21.05 -12.21 -28.42
N LEU A 554 19.86 -11.84 -28.92
CA LEU A 554 19.50 -12.04 -30.33
C LEU A 554 20.47 -11.33 -31.27
N ALA A 555 20.83 -10.08 -30.99
CA ALA A 555 21.77 -9.31 -31.80
C ALA A 555 23.19 -9.91 -31.78
N ALA A 556 23.61 -10.52 -30.67
CA ALA A 556 24.92 -11.18 -30.56
C ALA A 556 24.96 -12.50 -31.35
N LEU A 557 23.84 -13.18 -31.52
CA LEU A 557 23.74 -14.46 -32.25
C LEU A 557 23.60 -14.27 -33.75
N VAL A 558 23.11 -13.11 -34.25
CA VAL A 558 22.95 -12.84 -35.68
C VAL A 558 24.29 -12.37 -36.26
N PRO A 559 24.91 -13.10 -37.23
CA PRO A 559 26.16 -12.67 -37.85
C PRO A 559 25.98 -11.33 -38.59
N PRO A 560 26.96 -10.41 -38.55
CA PRO A 560 26.86 -9.06 -39.11
C PRO A 560 26.60 -9.01 -40.64
N THR A 561 26.71 -10.12 -41.35
CA THR A 561 26.44 -10.24 -42.79
C THR A 561 24.96 -10.40 -43.15
N GLN A 562 24.05 -10.53 -42.19
CA GLN A 562 22.62 -10.71 -42.45
C GLN A 562 21.77 -9.46 -42.17
N LEU A 563 22.37 -8.35 -41.78
CA LEU A 563 21.66 -7.08 -41.71
C LEU A 563 21.48 -6.58 -43.17
N PRO A 564 20.25 -6.31 -43.64
CA PRO A 564 20.06 -5.72 -44.95
C PRO A 564 20.80 -4.38 -44.99
N ASP A 565 21.68 -4.24 -45.95
CA ASP A 565 22.46 -3.02 -46.19
C ASP A 565 21.51 -1.84 -46.42
N ALA A 566 21.43 -0.96 -45.41
CA ALA A 566 20.59 0.24 -45.46
C ALA A 566 20.95 1.19 -46.62
N SER A 567 22.03 0.90 -47.40
CA SER A 567 22.46 1.66 -48.56
C SER A 567 21.71 1.30 -49.84
N GLN A 568 20.85 0.26 -49.86
CA GLN A 568 20.12 -0.17 -51.08
C GLN A 568 18.66 0.28 -51.17
N VAL A 569 18.22 1.24 -50.36
CA VAL A 569 16.94 1.92 -50.62
C VAL A 569 17.18 3.01 -51.66
N THR A 570 17.18 2.63 -52.94
CA THR A 570 17.07 3.57 -54.03
C THR A 570 15.69 4.24 -53.99
N PRO A 571 15.59 5.57 -53.97
CA PRO A 571 14.30 6.23 -54.11
C PRO A 571 13.78 5.92 -55.51
N THR A 572 12.65 5.26 -55.60
CA THR A 572 11.88 5.13 -56.85
C THR A 572 11.32 6.49 -57.24
N PRO A 573 11.32 6.84 -58.53
CA PRO A 573 11.03 8.18 -59.07
C PRO A 573 9.57 8.62 -58.89
#